data_3c5082fbb12ff341ee2f50ca8ef73f61
#
_entry.id   3c5082fbb12ff341ee2f50ca8ef73f61
#
_cell.length_a   1.000
_cell.length_b   1.000
_cell.length_c   1.000
_cell.angle_alpha   90.00
_cell.angle_beta   90.00
_cell.angle_gamma   90.00
#
_symmetry.space_group_name_H-M   'P 1'
#
loop_
_entity.id
_entity.type
_entity.pdbx_description
1 polymer ?
#
loop_
_entity_poly.entity_id
_entity_poly.type
_entity_poly.pdbx_seq_one_letter_code
_entity_poly.pdbx_strand_id
1 'polypeptide(L)'
;MTIELIGEEPLTKDGLSPGYLDLDGRQIYRVLHVPQKIAGAVLVCGPTCAERERAHHALNQWCRTLSNMGLAALRFDYAGTGESSGEFSAANFSRWIEDAEGCLAWLHQRIGGGPILLHGVRAGALIAAELFSRALGDGLLLWATPKSAEALLWDTMRRTLGETATLLLGALLHKA
;
A
#
# COMPACT_ATOMS: atom_id res chain seq x y z
N MET A 1 -20.21 2.80 -18.26
CA MET A 1 -19.96 4.21 -17.84
C MET A 1 -18.45 4.39 -17.87
N THR A 2 -17.97 5.39 -18.63
CA THR A 2 -16.52 5.68 -18.66
C THR A 2 -16.24 6.67 -17.53
N ILE A 3 -15.29 6.37 -16.69
CA ILE A 3 -14.82 7.23 -15.61
C ILE A 3 -13.68 8.08 -16.16
N GLU A 4 -13.67 9.37 -15.89
CA GLU A 4 -12.62 10.29 -16.30
C GLU A 4 -11.75 10.69 -15.11
N LEU A 5 -10.45 10.91 -15.36
CA LEU A 5 -9.55 11.46 -14.34
C LEU A 5 -9.84 12.94 -14.12
N ILE A 6 -9.93 13.36 -12.88
CA ILE A 6 -10.08 14.75 -12.48
C ILE A 6 -8.71 15.34 -12.13
N GLY A 7 -8.42 16.54 -12.66
CA GLY A 7 -7.18 17.26 -12.44
C GLY A 7 -6.08 16.94 -13.46
N GLU A 8 -5.21 17.90 -13.70
CA GLU A 8 -4.09 17.82 -14.64
C GLU A 8 -2.83 17.37 -13.92
N GLU A 9 -2.51 16.09 -13.98
CA GLU A 9 -1.21 15.59 -13.58
C GLU A 9 -0.47 15.02 -14.79
N PRO A 10 0.84 15.31 -14.92
CA PRO A 10 1.60 14.84 -16.05
C PRO A 10 1.67 13.31 -16.06
N LEU A 11 1.31 12.73 -17.20
CA LEU A 11 1.49 11.30 -17.44
C LEU A 11 2.81 11.07 -18.16
N THR A 12 3.52 10.04 -17.76
CA THR A 12 4.62 9.52 -18.55
C THR A 12 4.10 8.87 -19.83
N LYS A 13 4.99 8.58 -20.79
CA LYS A 13 4.62 7.87 -22.04
C LYS A 13 3.99 6.50 -21.76
N ASP A 14 4.30 5.90 -20.60
CA ASP A 14 3.79 4.59 -20.17
C ASP A 14 2.50 4.67 -19.34
N GLY A 15 1.84 5.82 -19.28
CA GLY A 15 0.60 6.02 -18.53
C GLY A 15 0.79 6.04 -17.02
N LEU A 16 1.98 6.44 -16.53
CA LEU A 16 2.26 6.57 -15.11
C LEU A 16 2.15 8.03 -14.66
N SER A 17 1.58 8.27 -13.48
CA SER A 17 1.57 9.55 -12.79
C SER A 17 2.26 9.41 -11.43
N PRO A 18 3.60 9.56 -11.38
CA PRO A 18 4.30 9.62 -10.11
C PRO A 18 4.11 11.00 -9.46
N GLY A 19 4.10 11.04 -8.13
CA GLY A 19 3.97 12.30 -7.40
C GLY A 19 3.92 12.09 -5.90
N TYR A 20 3.67 13.18 -5.19
CA TYR A 20 3.55 13.19 -3.74
C TYR A 20 2.17 13.69 -3.32
N LEU A 21 1.67 13.14 -2.22
CA LEU A 21 0.50 13.66 -1.50
C LEU A 21 0.99 14.27 -0.20
N ASP A 22 0.51 15.47 0.10
CA ASP A 22 0.70 16.06 1.43
C ASP A 22 -0.44 15.57 2.34
N LEU A 23 -0.10 14.79 3.34
CA LEU A 23 -1.01 14.32 4.36
C LEU A 23 -0.56 14.91 5.71
N ASP A 24 -1.07 16.08 6.05
CA ASP A 24 -0.73 16.80 7.28
C ASP A 24 0.78 17.03 7.44
N GLY A 25 1.43 17.52 6.39
CA GLY A 25 2.87 17.79 6.34
C GLY A 25 3.75 16.57 6.05
N ARG A 26 3.17 15.39 5.87
CA ARG A 26 3.89 14.19 5.40
C ARG A 26 3.79 14.09 3.89
N GLN A 27 4.91 14.03 3.23
CA GLN A 27 4.98 13.81 1.78
C GLN A 27 4.95 12.32 1.49
N ILE A 28 3.82 11.81 1.04
CA ILE A 28 3.60 10.40 0.71
C ILE A 28 3.83 10.21 -0.79
N TYR A 29 4.89 9.48 -1.13
CA TYR A 29 5.19 9.14 -2.53
C TYR A 29 4.18 8.13 -3.05
N ARG A 30 3.66 8.41 -4.24
CA ARG A 30 2.68 7.54 -4.91
C ARG A 30 2.94 7.46 -6.41
N VAL A 31 2.49 6.38 -7.01
CA VAL A 31 2.45 6.21 -8.47
C VAL A 31 1.08 5.68 -8.87
N LEU A 32 0.37 6.44 -9.69
CA LEU A 32 -0.87 6.01 -10.32
C LEU A 32 -0.57 5.42 -11.70
N HIS A 33 -1.00 4.20 -11.94
CA HIS A 33 -1.04 3.58 -13.26
C HIS A 33 -2.40 3.85 -13.89
N VAL A 34 -2.41 4.58 -14.98
CA VAL A 34 -3.62 5.10 -15.61
C VAL A 34 -3.96 4.29 -16.85
N PRO A 35 -5.11 3.62 -16.90
CA PRO A 35 -5.59 2.92 -18.08
C PRO A 35 -6.11 3.90 -19.12
N GLN A 36 -6.22 3.48 -20.39
CA GLN A 36 -6.82 4.28 -21.45
C GLN A 36 -8.32 4.58 -21.20
N LYS A 37 -9.03 3.64 -20.57
CA LYS A 37 -10.42 3.80 -20.12
C LYS A 37 -10.52 3.28 -18.71
N ILE A 38 -11.05 4.10 -17.80
CA ILE A 38 -11.19 3.75 -16.40
C ILE A 38 -12.55 3.09 -16.18
N ALA A 39 -12.56 1.86 -15.68
CA ALA A 39 -13.75 1.13 -15.25
C ALA A 39 -13.91 1.11 -13.71
N GLY A 40 -12.84 1.39 -13.00
CA GLY A 40 -12.73 1.43 -11.54
C GLY A 40 -11.29 1.67 -11.14
N ALA A 41 -11.00 1.55 -9.84
CA ALA A 41 -9.65 1.71 -9.35
C ALA A 41 -9.25 0.64 -8.32
N VAL A 42 -7.96 0.57 -8.05
CA VAL A 42 -7.37 -0.30 -7.04
C VAL A 42 -6.37 0.50 -6.20
N LEU A 43 -6.57 0.54 -4.89
CA LEU A 43 -5.53 0.97 -3.96
C LEU A 43 -4.68 -0.24 -3.58
N VAL A 44 -3.39 -0.20 -3.87
CA VAL A 44 -2.45 -1.27 -3.57
C VAL A 44 -1.67 -0.93 -2.31
N CYS A 45 -2.06 -1.55 -1.20
CA CYS A 45 -1.36 -1.53 0.07
C CYS A 45 -0.22 -2.56 0.03
N GLY A 46 1.00 -2.11 -0.22
CA GLY A 46 2.17 -2.96 -0.38
C GLY A 46 2.72 -3.52 0.93
N PRO A 47 3.68 -4.46 0.85
CA PRO A 47 4.45 -4.91 2.00
C PRO A 47 5.37 -3.80 2.52
N THR A 48 5.85 -3.97 3.74
CA THR A 48 6.76 -3.02 4.42
C THR A 48 8.16 -3.62 4.59
N CYS A 49 9.11 -2.81 5.04
CA CYS A 49 10.47 -3.24 5.34
C CYS A 49 11.17 -3.91 4.14
N ALA A 50 12.01 -4.89 4.37
CA ALA A 50 12.76 -5.59 3.33
C ALA A 50 11.88 -6.33 2.29
N GLU A 51 10.62 -6.63 2.63
CA GLU A 51 9.69 -7.24 1.68
C GLU A 51 9.23 -6.24 0.61
N ARG A 52 9.18 -4.93 0.93
CA ARG A 52 8.85 -3.87 -0.03
C ARG A 52 9.83 -3.89 -1.21
N GLU A 53 11.13 -3.94 -0.97
CA GLU A 53 12.14 -3.95 -2.02
C GLU A 53 12.02 -5.19 -2.92
N ARG A 54 11.85 -6.38 -2.30
CA ARG A 54 11.70 -7.64 -3.02
C ARG A 54 10.43 -7.70 -3.86
N ALA A 55 9.34 -7.11 -3.38
CA ALA A 55 8.06 -7.09 -4.07
C ALA A 55 7.93 -5.96 -5.11
N HIS A 56 8.83 -4.98 -5.10
CA HIS A 56 8.71 -3.76 -5.93
C HIS A 56 8.45 -4.07 -7.40
N HIS A 57 9.28 -4.92 -8.00
CA HIS A 57 9.13 -5.27 -9.42
C HIS A 57 7.81 -5.99 -9.71
N ALA A 58 7.46 -6.98 -8.87
CA ALA A 58 6.23 -7.76 -9.04
C ALA A 58 4.98 -6.88 -8.87
N LEU A 59 4.96 -5.99 -7.89
CA LEU A 59 3.85 -5.06 -7.69
C LEU A 59 3.73 -4.04 -8.83
N ASN A 60 4.84 -3.56 -9.37
CA ASN A 60 4.83 -2.68 -10.53
C ASN A 60 4.23 -3.39 -11.76
N GLN A 61 4.62 -4.63 -12.03
CA GLN A 61 4.04 -5.44 -13.10
C GLN A 61 2.55 -5.72 -12.87
N TRP A 62 2.17 -5.98 -11.63
CA TRP A 62 0.77 -6.18 -11.26
C TRP A 62 -0.07 -4.94 -11.49
N CYS A 63 0.39 -3.75 -11.08
CA CYS A 63 -0.29 -2.49 -11.35
C CYS A 63 -0.44 -2.21 -12.86
N ARG A 64 0.57 -2.56 -13.67
CA ARG A 64 0.46 -2.50 -15.14
C ARG A 64 -0.62 -3.44 -15.67
N THR A 65 -0.69 -4.66 -15.12
CA THR A 65 -1.73 -5.63 -15.50
C THR A 65 -3.13 -5.10 -15.16
N LEU A 66 -3.32 -4.55 -13.96
CA LEU A 66 -4.57 -3.92 -13.56
C LEU A 66 -4.94 -2.76 -14.49
N SER A 67 -3.97 -1.91 -14.83
CA SER A 67 -4.17 -0.81 -15.78
C SER A 67 -4.59 -1.31 -17.16
N ASN A 68 -3.97 -2.36 -17.67
CA ASN A 68 -4.37 -2.98 -18.93
C ASN A 68 -5.79 -3.59 -18.90
N MET A 69 -6.28 -3.93 -17.71
CA MET A 69 -7.65 -4.39 -17.49
C MET A 69 -8.67 -3.25 -17.30
N GLY A 70 -8.24 -1.99 -17.39
CA GLY A 70 -9.10 -0.83 -17.23
C GLY A 70 -9.24 -0.34 -15.77
N LEU A 71 -8.39 -0.77 -14.86
CA LEU A 71 -8.40 -0.36 -13.46
C LEU A 71 -7.25 0.63 -13.19
N ALA A 72 -7.58 1.83 -12.73
CA ALA A 72 -6.57 2.78 -12.26
C ALA A 72 -5.92 2.26 -10.97
N ALA A 73 -4.63 1.91 -11.03
CA ALA A 73 -3.97 1.27 -9.90
C ALA A 73 -3.01 2.25 -9.19
N LEU A 74 -3.32 2.57 -7.93
CA LEU A 74 -2.50 3.42 -7.09
C LEU A 74 -1.65 2.56 -6.14
N ARG A 75 -0.33 2.68 -6.24
CA ARG A 75 0.63 2.21 -5.24
C ARG A 75 1.31 3.39 -4.58
N PHE A 76 1.73 3.24 -3.34
CA PHE A 76 2.36 4.29 -2.55
C PHE A 76 3.37 3.71 -1.57
N ASP A 77 4.22 4.55 -1.04
CA ASP A 77 5.14 4.25 0.04
C ASP A 77 4.61 4.84 1.34
N TYR A 78 4.54 4.05 2.39
CA TYR A 78 4.13 4.55 3.70
C TYR A 78 5.14 5.54 4.28
N ALA A 79 4.70 6.44 5.16
CA ALA A 79 5.59 7.37 5.86
C ALA A 79 6.75 6.63 6.53
N GLY A 80 7.96 7.18 6.36
CA GLY A 80 9.21 6.58 6.83
C GLY A 80 9.72 5.41 6.00
N THR A 81 9.14 5.16 4.81
CA THR A 81 9.60 4.11 3.89
C THR A 81 9.78 4.65 2.47
N GLY A 82 10.68 4.05 1.72
CA GLY A 82 10.91 4.36 0.31
C GLY A 82 11.20 5.82 0.03
N GLU A 83 10.40 6.42 -0.85
CA GLU A 83 10.52 7.82 -1.25
C GLU A 83 9.60 8.75 -0.41
N SER A 84 8.82 8.20 0.51
CA SER A 84 7.98 9.00 1.41
C SER A 84 8.80 9.61 2.54
N SER A 85 8.38 10.79 3.01
CA SER A 85 9.05 11.51 4.10
C SER A 85 8.89 10.81 5.45
N GLY A 86 9.70 11.18 6.41
CA GLY A 86 9.69 10.70 7.79
C GLY A 86 10.78 9.67 8.07
N GLU A 87 10.98 9.41 9.35
CA GLU A 87 11.95 8.43 9.83
C GLU A 87 11.27 7.08 10.07
N PHE A 88 11.90 5.98 9.64
CA PHE A 88 11.37 4.63 9.87
C PHE A 88 11.18 4.31 11.36
N SER A 89 12.02 4.87 12.23
CA SER A 89 11.92 4.73 13.69
C SER A 89 10.62 5.29 14.29
N ALA A 90 9.97 6.24 13.58
CA ALA A 90 8.67 6.81 13.97
C ALA A 90 7.48 6.09 13.32
N ALA A 91 7.75 5.11 12.45
CA ALA A 91 6.71 4.37 11.74
C ALA A 91 5.93 3.45 12.69
N ASN A 92 4.62 3.41 12.52
CA ASN A 92 3.74 2.49 13.22
C ASN A 92 2.51 2.16 12.35
N PHE A 93 1.81 1.08 12.70
CA PHE A 93 0.67 0.61 11.93
C PHE A 93 -0.48 1.62 11.82
N SER A 94 -0.78 2.36 12.90
CA SER A 94 -1.85 3.37 12.89
C SER A 94 -1.56 4.47 11.88
N ARG A 95 -0.32 4.94 11.83
CA ARG A 95 0.12 5.94 10.84
C ARG A 95 0.06 5.42 9.42
N TRP A 96 0.44 4.17 9.18
CA TRP A 96 0.36 3.55 7.86
C TRP A 96 -1.09 3.34 7.39
N ILE A 97 -2.03 3.10 8.32
CA ILE A 97 -3.46 3.09 8.02
C ILE A 97 -3.93 4.50 7.61
N GLU A 98 -3.53 5.56 8.33
CA GLU A 98 -3.83 6.94 7.97
C GLU A 98 -3.27 7.31 6.58
N ASP A 99 -2.05 6.92 6.27
CA ASP A 99 -1.44 7.15 4.95
C ASP A 99 -2.26 6.45 3.84
N ALA A 100 -2.65 5.20 4.07
CA ALA A 100 -3.48 4.43 3.13
C ALA A 100 -4.88 5.06 2.96
N GLU A 101 -5.49 5.54 4.04
CA GLU A 101 -6.77 6.24 4.02
C GLU A 101 -6.68 7.55 3.23
N GLY A 102 -5.62 8.34 3.44
CA GLY A 102 -5.36 9.55 2.67
C GLY A 102 -5.14 9.26 1.18
N CYS A 103 -4.38 8.22 0.85
CA CYS A 103 -4.20 7.76 -0.54
C CYS A 103 -5.52 7.30 -1.17
N LEU A 104 -6.38 6.61 -0.41
CA LEU A 104 -7.69 6.18 -0.87
C LEU A 104 -8.60 7.38 -1.16
N ALA A 105 -8.65 8.35 -0.25
CA ALA A 105 -9.43 9.57 -0.41
C ALA A 105 -8.98 10.35 -1.66
N TRP A 106 -7.67 10.49 -1.86
CA TRP A 106 -7.13 11.11 -3.07
C TRP A 106 -7.51 10.34 -4.33
N LEU A 107 -7.37 9.01 -4.31
CA LEU A 107 -7.71 8.15 -5.46
C LEU A 107 -9.18 8.31 -5.83
N HIS A 108 -10.07 8.32 -4.82
CA HIS A 108 -11.50 8.50 -5.02
C HIS A 108 -11.82 9.83 -5.70
N GLN A 109 -11.20 10.92 -5.26
CA GLN A 109 -11.34 12.24 -5.89
C GLN A 109 -10.77 12.23 -7.32
N ARG A 110 -9.62 11.58 -7.50
CA ARG A 110 -8.88 11.59 -8.77
C ARG A 110 -9.61 10.88 -9.90
N ILE A 111 -10.31 9.77 -9.60
CA ILE A 111 -11.07 9.02 -10.61
C ILE A 111 -12.50 9.56 -10.82
N GLY A 112 -12.97 10.52 -10.02
CA GLY A 112 -14.30 11.13 -10.20
C GLY A 112 -15.48 10.19 -9.97
N GLY A 113 -15.29 9.09 -9.26
CA GLY A 113 -16.32 8.09 -8.94
C GLY A 113 -15.97 6.69 -9.46
N GLY A 114 -16.89 5.73 -9.25
CA GLY A 114 -16.72 4.31 -9.60
C GLY A 114 -16.15 3.46 -8.46
N PRO A 115 -16.13 2.13 -8.64
CA PRO A 115 -15.72 1.22 -7.60
C PRO A 115 -14.22 1.26 -7.35
N ILE A 116 -13.82 1.17 -6.07
CA ILE A 116 -12.43 1.05 -5.64
C ILE A 116 -12.24 -0.25 -4.88
N LEU A 117 -11.35 -1.09 -5.40
CA LEU A 117 -10.88 -2.31 -4.76
C LEU A 117 -9.69 -1.99 -3.85
N LEU A 118 -9.71 -2.48 -2.62
CA LEU A 118 -8.57 -2.48 -1.72
C LEU A 118 -7.76 -3.76 -1.94
N HIS A 119 -6.50 -3.62 -2.29
CA HIS A 119 -5.61 -4.77 -2.50
C HIS A 119 -4.43 -4.71 -1.54
N GLY A 120 -4.37 -5.66 -0.62
CA GLY A 120 -3.32 -5.74 0.39
C GLY A 120 -2.37 -6.92 0.17
N VAL A 121 -1.09 -6.67 0.35
CA VAL A 121 -0.02 -7.68 0.22
C VAL A 121 0.81 -7.73 1.49
N ARG A 122 0.92 -8.88 2.14
CA ARG A 122 1.68 -9.08 3.39
C ARG A 122 1.21 -8.12 4.50
N ALA A 123 2.10 -7.24 5.01
CA ALA A 123 1.74 -6.19 5.96
C ALA A 123 0.57 -5.31 5.47
N GLY A 124 0.59 -4.94 4.20
CA GLY A 124 -0.47 -4.16 3.56
C GLY A 124 -1.82 -4.88 3.53
N ALA A 125 -1.85 -6.21 3.65
CA ALA A 125 -3.10 -6.95 3.74
C ALA A 125 -3.85 -6.65 5.04
N LEU A 126 -3.15 -6.44 6.16
CA LEU A 126 -3.76 -6.03 7.43
C LEU A 126 -4.30 -4.59 7.34
N ILE A 127 -3.58 -3.70 6.64
CA ILE A 127 -3.99 -2.32 6.43
C ILE A 127 -5.23 -2.26 5.53
N ALA A 128 -5.21 -2.97 4.40
CA ALA A 128 -6.36 -3.03 3.49
C ALA A 128 -7.60 -3.64 4.16
N ALA A 129 -7.42 -4.68 4.98
CA ALA A 129 -8.51 -5.28 5.75
C ALA A 129 -9.10 -4.31 6.79
N GLU A 130 -8.26 -3.52 7.47
CA GLU A 130 -8.70 -2.49 8.39
C GLU A 130 -9.52 -1.40 7.69
N LEU A 131 -9.06 -0.88 6.55
CA LEU A 131 -9.82 0.08 5.74
C LEU A 131 -11.17 -0.51 5.30
N PHE A 132 -11.17 -1.76 4.83
CA PHE A 132 -12.39 -2.43 4.40
C PHE A 132 -13.38 -2.65 5.55
N SER A 133 -12.90 -2.94 6.76
CA SER A 133 -13.74 -3.10 7.96
C SER A 133 -14.48 -1.80 8.34
N ARG A 134 -13.92 -0.65 7.93
CA ARG A 134 -14.52 0.68 8.10
C ARG A 134 -15.45 1.07 6.93
N ALA A 135 -15.81 0.13 6.06
CA ALA A 135 -16.58 0.35 4.85
C ALA A 135 -15.93 1.34 3.85
N LEU A 136 -14.61 1.41 3.86
CA LEU A 136 -13.82 2.18 2.91
C LEU A 136 -13.39 1.27 1.76
N GLY A 137 -14.03 1.39 0.60
CA GLY A 137 -13.79 0.56 -0.59
C GLY A 137 -14.91 -0.46 -0.86
N ASP A 138 -15.02 -0.84 -2.13
CA ASP A 138 -16.13 -1.67 -2.65
C ASP A 138 -15.78 -3.15 -2.72
N GLY A 139 -14.52 -3.51 -2.54
CA GLY A 139 -14.04 -4.88 -2.54
C GLY A 139 -12.66 -5.03 -1.92
N LEU A 140 -12.29 -6.26 -1.58
CA LEU A 140 -11.05 -6.57 -0.90
C LEU A 140 -10.35 -7.77 -1.56
N LEU A 141 -9.06 -7.59 -1.90
CA LEU A 141 -8.17 -8.63 -2.38
C LEU A 141 -6.94 -8.72 -1.47
N LEU A 142 -6.68 -9.88 -0.92
CA LEU A 142 -5.58 -10.08 0.03
C LEU A 142 -4.60 -11.15 -0.47
N TRP A 143 -3.32 -10.81 -0.50
CA TRP A 143 -2.24 -11.74 -0.85
C TRP A 143 -1.29 -11.96 0.31
N ALA A 144 -0.99 -13.24 0.59
CA ALA A 144 -0.02 -13.65 1.61
C ALA A 144 -0.25 -12.95 2.97
N THR A 145 -1.52 -12.87 3.38
CA THR A 145 -1.93 -12.20 4.62
C THR A 145 -1.32 -12.86 5.84
N PRO A 146 -0.59 -12.14 6.70
CA PRO A 146 -0.16 -12.67 7.98
C PRO A 146 -1.38 -12.88 8.89
N LYS A 147 -1.29 -13.84 9.81
CA LYS A 147 -2.39 -14.13 10.75
C LYS A 147 -2.69 -12.97 11.71
N SER A 148 -1.67 -12.18 12.02
CA SER A 148 -1.75 -10.99 12.88
C SER A 148 -0.53 -10.10 12.66
N ALA A 149 -0.55 -8.87 13.20
CA ALA A 149 0.60 -7.98 13.23
C ALA A 149 1.77 -8.59 14.02
N GLU A 150 1.48 -9.32 15.09
CA GLU A 150 2.47 -10.05 15.87
C GLU A 150 3.13 -11.16 15.04
N ALA A 151 2.35 -11.97 14.31
CA ALA A 151 2.87 -13.01 13.43
C ALA A 151 3.77 -12.42 12.32
N LEU A 152 3.41 -11.24 11.79
CA LEU A 152 4.23 -10.50 10.83
C LEU A 152 5.56 -10.07 11.45
N LEU A 153 5.55 -9.53 12.68
CA LEU A 153 6.75 -9.11 13.39
C LEU A 153 7.70 -10.30 13.60
N TRP A 154 7.18 -11.42 14.11
CA TRP A 154 7.97 -12.65 14.32
C TRP A 154 8.57 -13.19 13.01
N ASP A 155 7.80 -13.19 11.92
CA ASP A 155 8.29 -13.63 10.62
C ASP A 155 9.40 -12.71 10.09
N THR A 156 9.26 -11.41 10.26
CA THR A 156 10.27 -10.41 9.87
C THR A 156 11.55 -10.57 10.70
N MET A 157 11.43 -10.70 12.03
CA MET A 157 12.57 -10.90 12.94
C MET A 157 13.32 -12.20 12.61
N ARG A 158 12.61 -13.29 12.37
CA ARG A 158 13.19 -14.59 12.00
C ARG A 158 14.03 -14.49 10.72
N ARG A 159 13.54 -13.77 9.73
CA ARG A 159 14.25 -13.59 8.44
C ARG A 159 15.46 -12.67 8.57
N THR A 160 15.40 -11.70 9.47
CA THR A 160 16.47 -10.70 9.66
C THR A 160 17.55 -11.17 10.61
N LEU A 161 17.17 -11.78 11.73
CA LEU A 161 18.08 -12.17 12.84
C LEU A 161 18.44 -13.66 12.84
N GLY A 162 17.75 -14.47 12.04
CA GLY A 162 17.84 -15.93 12.07
C GLY A 162 16.99 -16.55 13.19
N GLU A 163 16.72 -17.85 13.07
CA GLU A 163 15.80 -18.55 13.97
C GLU A 163 16.28 -18.56 15.44
N THR A 164 17.55 -18.80 15.67
CA THR A 164 18.10 -18.88 17.03
C THR A 164 18.00 -17.56 17.80
N ALA A 165 18.34 -16.44 17.16
CA ALA A 165 18.23 -15.13 17.78
C ALA A 165 16.77 -14.74 18.05
N THR A 166 15.86 -15.12 17.18
CA THR A 166 14.42 -14.87 17.31
C THR A 166 13.83 -15.67 18.50
N LEU A 167 14.23 -16.92 18.67
CA LEU A 167 13.79 -17.75 19.79
C LEU A 167 14.31 -17.22 21.14
N LEU A 168 15.55 -16.74 21.21
CA LEU A 168 16.11 -16.12 22.40
C LEU A 168 15.38 -14.82 22.79
N LEU A 169 15.08 -13.96 21.83
CA LEU A 169 14.29 -12.74 22.03
C LEU A 169 12.86 -13.07 22.49
N GLY A 170 12.21 -14.06 21.89
CA GLY A 170 10.89 -14.52 22.31
C GLY A 170 10.88 -15.01 23.75
N ALA A 171 11.86 -15.78 24.16
CA ALA A 171 12.02 -16.27 25.53
C ALA A 171 12.25 -15.14 26.55
N LEU A 172 12.86 -14.02 26.16
CA LEU A 172 13.05 -12.84 26.99
C LEU A 172 11.78 -12.00 27.13
N LEU A 173 11.03 -11.82 26.06
CA LEU A 173 9.81 -11.00 26.05
C LEU A 173 8.62 -11.66 26.76
N HIS A 174 8.56 -13.00 26.80
CA HIS A 174 7.52 -13.74 27.54
C HIS A 174 7.79 -13.87 29.06
N LYS A 175 8.94 -13.37 29.55
CA LYS A 175 9.31 -13.38 30.97
C LYS A 175 9.11 -12.03 31.67
N ALA A 176 8.68 -11.00 30.93
CA ALA A 176 8.34 -9.67 31.42
C ALA A 176 6.81 -9.47 31.44
#